data_7fe79cf14c1bc189ed0905a25fec5f93
#
_entry.id   7fe79cf14c1bc189ed0905a25fec5f93
#
_cell.length_a   1.000
_cell.length_b   1.000
_cell.length_c   1.000
_cell.angle_alpha   90.00
_cell.angle_beta   90.00
_cell.angle_gamma   90.00
#
_symmetry.space_group_name_H-M   'P 1'
#
loop_
_entity.id
_entity.type
_entity.pdbx_description
1 polymer ?
#
loop_
_entity_poly.entity_id
_entity_poly.type
_entity_poly.pdbx_seq_one_letter_code
_entity_poly.pdbx_strand_id
1 'polypeptide(L)'
;PCVRIMIIKDITEIKSKRTGVIMPFKKNGFQIKINKSIEIVIVHNPGDKNFHQDNVGIILEEETILKILSKRYTDVSITKIDNKKDLDRLLKRKPDLVFSGVKYFNFNDKKIWLNDCLEAYDIPYIASSRTALDNESDKNLAKKLVLKAKIKTADFFVTEPDQHQNESSIPISFPLFIKPVKGGDSRGIDSNSVAYNFSSFKKKVLEIRTKHNLSSLVETYLPGKEYSVGIFQDSIKGTLRAMPIEIVVKKNINGHCILDFDVKKDDEEKVIAVTDIKIFKKLSKLAKEAFKALGGKSLGRIDIKMNDQGIPHFMEANLMPGLRKGYFYRSCLLNLDMNYDDMIFNIANTGLSSD
;
A
#
# COMPACT_ATOMS: atom_id res chain seq x y z
N PRO A 1 47.06 -1.84 16.60
CA PRO A 1 46.35 -0.97 15.62
C PRO A 1 45.34 -1.75 14.75
N CYS A 2 45.58 -3.04 14.51
CA CYS A 2 44.68 -3.84 13.62
C CYS A 2 43.36 -4.26 14.22
N VAL A 3 43.24 -4.41 15.53
CA VAL A 3 42.02 -4.93 16.20
C VAL A 3 40.88 -3.89 16.17
N ARG A 4 41.18 -2.59 16.22
CA ARG A 4 40.15 -1.51 16.20
C ARG A 4 39.49 -1.32 14.84
N ILE A 5 40.20 -1.61 13.75
CA ILE A 5 39.67 -1.51 12.37
C ILE A 5 38.74 -2.69 12.06
N MET A 6 39.04 -3.89 12.59
CA MET A 6 38.19 -5.07 12.39
C MET A 6 36.82 -4.96 13.08
N ILE A 7 36.77 -4.39 14.30
CA ILE A 7 35.51 -4.21 15.05
C ILE A 7 34.59 -3.21 14.36
N ILE A 8 35.13 -2.12 13.75
CA ILE A 8 34.32 -1.13 13.01
C ILE A 8 33.79 -1.71 11.68
N LYS A 9 34.58 -2.57 11.02
CA LYS A 9 34.15 -3.24 9.79
C LYS A 9 33.01 -4.24 10.06
N ASP A 10 33.10 -5.00 11.12
CA ASP A 10 32.06 -5.96 11.50
C ASP A 10 30.74 -5.31 11.93
N ILE A 11 30.78 -4.16 12.63
CA ILE A 11 29.58 -3.43 13.05
C ILE A 11 28.86 -2.81 11.84
N THR A 12 29.60 -2.29 10.87
CA THR A 12 29.05 -1.71 9.65
C THR A 12 28.47 -2.79 8.74
N GLU A 13 29.12 -3.94 8.64
CA GLU A 13 28.65 -5.09 7.88
C GLU A 13 27.43 -5.77 8.52
N ILE A 14 27.36 -5.82 9.86
CA ILE A 14 26.19 -6.33 10.60
C ILE A 14 24.97 -5.38 10.44
N LYS A 15 25.16 -4.06 10.47
CA LYS A 15 24.09 -3.10 10.22
C LYS A 15 23.61 -3.17 8.75
N SER A 16 24.50 -3.28 7.78
CA SER A 16 24.18 -3.46 6.37
C SER A 16 23.38 -4.75 6.10
N LYS A 17 23.75 -5.86 6.74
CA LYS A 17 23.02 -7.15 6.64
C LYS A 17 21.62 -7.12 7.29
N ARG A 18 21.38 -6.25 8.29
CA ARG A 18 20.06 -6.10 8.92
C ARG A 18 19.10 -5.24 8.12
N THR A 19 19.58 -4.19 7.47
CA THR A 19 18.72 -3.21 6.79
C THR A 19 18.49 -3.50 5.31
N GLY A 20 19.34 -4.32 4.68
CA GLY A 20 19.31 -4.54 3.22
C GLY A 20 19.64 -3.27 2.41
N VAL A 21 20.09 -2.21 3.07
CA VAL A 21 20.52 -0.97 2.42
C VAL A 21 21.92 -1.19 1.88
N ILE A 22 22.09 -1.16 0.57
CA ILE A 22 23.42 -1.10 -0.06
C ILE A 22 24.00 0.28 0.26
N MET A 23 24.88 0.36 1.25
CA MET A 23 25.59 1.60 1.57
C MET A 23 26.46 2.01 0.39
N PRO A 24 26.48 3.29 -0.01
CA PRO A 24 27.36 3.74 -1.08
C PRO A 24 28.82 3.53 -0.68
N PHE A 25 29.61 2.94 -1.57
CA PHE A 25 31.06 2.83 -1.39
C PHE A 25 31.68 4.22 -1.31
N LYS A 26 32.32 4.56 -0.19
CA LYS A 26 33.13 5.75 -0.07
C LYS A 26 34.55 5.44 -0.58
N LYS A 27 34.96 6.04 -1.67
CA LYS A 27 36.37 6.03 -2.11
C LYS A 27 36.91 7.47 -1.95
N ASN A 28 37.91 7.64 -1.11
CA ASN A 28 38.61 8.95 -0.86
C ASN A 28 37.65 10.10 -0.43
N GLY A 29 36.66 9.85 0.41
CA GLY A 29 35.74 10.89 0.91
C GLY A 29 34.65 11.33 -0.08
N PHE A 30 34.71 10.92 -1.34
CA PHE A 30 33.70 11.20 -2.35
C PHE A 30 32.65 10.07 -2.43
N GLN A 31 31.40 10.45 -2.45
CA GLN A 31 30.28 9.53 -2.64
C GLN A 31 30.18 9.18 -4.13
N ILE A 32 30.55 7.94 -4.52
CA ILE A 32 30.41 7.49 -5.90
C ILE A 32 28.93 7.26 -6.19
N LYS A 33 28.36 8.02 -7.12
CA LYS A 33 26.99 7.82 -7.58
C LYS A 33 26.92 6.62 -8.53
N ILE A 34 25.79 5.94 -8.50
CA ILE A 34 25.46 4.84 -9.39
C ILE A 34 25.01 5.43 -10.74
N ASN A 35 25.63 4.97 -11.84
CA ASN A 35 25.30 5.44 -13.19
C ASN A 35 23.99 4.78 -13.66
N LYS A 36 22.86 5.37 -13.27
CA LYS A 36 21.51 4.95 -13.63
C LYS A 36 20.64 6.19 -13.84
N SER A 37 19.74 6.10 -14.82
CA SER A 37 18.72 7.11 -15.12
C SER A 37 17.39 6.74 -14.46
N ILE A 38 16.83 7.65 -13.65
CA ILE A 38 15.55 7.48 -12.98
C ILE A 38 14.63 8.63 -13.34
N GLU A 39 13.46 8.32 -13.89
CA GLU A 39 12.42 9.32 -14.14
C GLU A 39 11.30 9.21 -13.10
N ILE A 40 11.06 10.30 -12.38
CA ILE A 40 9.94 10.43 -11.44
C ILE A 40 8.74 10.93 -12.24
N VAL A 41 7.77 10.04 -12.50
CA VAL A 41 6.63 10.35 -13.36
C VAL A 41 5.44 10.83 -12.55
N ILE A 42 4.93 12.00 -12.93
CA ILE A 42 3.74 12.64 -12.35
C ILE A 42 2.74 13.05 -13.44
N VAL A 43 1.47 13.24 -13.07
CA VAL A 43 0.39 13.69 -13.99
C VAL A 43 -0.09 15.10 -13.69
N HIS A 44 0.23 15.68 -12.54
CA HIS A 44 -0.28 16.98 -12.11
C HIS A 44 0.69 17.63 -11.14
N ASN A 45 0.54 18.92 -10.93
CA ASN A 45 1.25 19.62 -9.89
C ASN A 45 0.59 19.39 -8.53
N PRO A 46 1.37 19.15 -7.45
CA PRO A 46 0.81 19.10 -6.10
C PRO A 46 0.02 20.35 -5.79
N GLY A 47 -1.20 20.17 -5.26
CA GLY A 47 -2.10 21.28 -4.91
C GLY A 47 -3.11 21.66 -5.98
N ASP A 48 -3.15 20.99 -7.12
CA ASP A 48 -4.24 21.17 -8.10
C ASP A 48 -5.56 20.69 -7.49
N LYS A 49 -6.47 21.65 -7.21
CA LYS A 49 -7.77 21.39 -6.56
C LYS A 49 -8.74 20.58 -7.43
N ASN A 50 -8.50 20.51 -8.73
CA ASN A 50 -9.34 19.79 -9.69
C ASN A 50 -8.92 18.32 -9.86
N PHE A 51 -7.86 17.90 -9.18
CA PHE A 51 -7.34 16.57 -9.29
C PHE A 51 -8.05 15.60 -8.34
N HIS A 52 -8.79 14.65 -8.89
CA HIS A 52 -9.39 13.53 -8.16
C HIS A 52 -8.40 12.35 -8.09
N GLN A 53 -7.72 12.19 -6.95
CA GLN A 53 -6.65 11.22 -6.71
C GLN A 53 -7.01 9.76 -7.01
N ASP A 54 -8.27 9.39 -6.80
CA ASP A 54 -8.68 7.98 -6.70
C ASP A 54 -8.57 7.21 -8.00
N ASN A 55 -8.56 7.92 -9.10
CA ASN A 55 -8.63 7.29 -10.41
C ASN A 55 -7.28 7.18 -11.13
N VAL A 56 -6.25 7.91 -10.67
CA VAL A 56 -4.97 8.01 -11.40
C VAL A 56 -3.82 7.39 -10.63
N GLY A 57 -3.83 7.36 -9.31
CA GLY A 57 -2.77 6.79 -8.47
C GLY A 57 -2.57 7.53 -7.16
N ILE A 58 -1.35 7.47 -6.62
CA ILE A 58 -0.95 8.19 -5.41
C ILE A 58 -0.17 9.46 -5.75
N ILE A 59 -0.29 10.49 -4.90
CA ILE A 59 0.53 11.70 -5.02
C ILE A 59 1.91 11.42 -4.44
N LEU A 60 2.95 11.78 -5.18
CA LEU A 60 4.33 11.77 -4.75
C LEU A 60 4.76 13.17 -4.29
N GLU A 61 5.70 13.23 -3.37
CA GLU A 61 6.47 14.44 -3.04
C GLU A 61 7.70 14.49 -3.96
N GLU A 62 7.47 14.73 -5.25
CA GLU A 62 8.42 14.53 -6.34
C GLU A 62 9.73 15.29 -6.14
N GLU A 63 9.69 16.53 -5.66
CA GLU A 63 10.90 17.33 -5.39
C GLU A 63 11.74 16.74 -4.24
N THR A 64 11.06 16.22 -3.22
CA THR A 64 11.72 15.52 -2.10
C THR A 64 12.37 14.23 -2.59
N ILE A 65 11.66 13.46 -3.39
CA ILE A 65 12.14 12.20 -3.97
C ILE A 65 13.30 12.46 -4.92
N LEU A 66 13.21 13.50 -5.77
CA LEU A 66 14.30 13.94 -6.65
C LEU A 66 15.58 14.22 -5.85
N LYS A 67 15.49 15.04 -4.79
CA LYS A 67 16.63 15.37 -3.92
C LYS A 67 17.23 14.13 -3.28
N ILE A 68 16.41 13.19 -2.83
CA ILE A 68 16.87 11.94 -2.21
C ILE A 68 17.59 11.08 -3.25
N LEU A 69 16.95 10.76 -4.37
CA LEU A 69 17.51 9.86 -5.38
C LEU A 69 18.77 10.44 -6.01
N SER A 70 18.85 11.77 -6.22
CA SER A 70 20.03 12.45 -6.75
C SER A 70 21.27 12.38 -5.83
N LYS A 71 21.12 12.01 -4.56
CA LYS A 71 22.27 11.71 -3.69
C LYS A 71 22.99 10.43 -4.11
N ARG A 72 22.32 9.50 -4.77
CA ARG A 72 22.83 8.16 -5.06
C ARG A 72 22.97 7.85 -6.56
N TYR A 73 22.10 8.40 -7.39
CA TYR A 73 22.06 8.15 -8.83
C TYR A 73 22.55 9.37 -9.64
N THR A 74 23.13 9.13 -10.83
CA THR A 74 23.74 10.19 -11.64
C THR A 74 22.72 11.01 -12.40
N ASP A 75 21.66 10.38 -12.89
CA ASP A 75 20.64 11.02 -13.72
C ASP A 75 19.25 10.77 -13.10
N VAL A 76 18.71 11.81 -12.46
CA VAL A 76 17.35 11.76 -11.86
C VAL A 76 16.59 12.98 -12.30
N SER A 77 15.40 12.78 -12.87
CA SER A 77 14.55 13.86 -13.37
C SER A 77 13.09 13.66 -13.00
N ILE A 78 12.31 14.76 -13.04
CA ILE A 78 10.85 14.73 -12.93
C ILE A 78 10.26 14.85 -14.33
N THR A 79 9.39 13.92 -14.70
CA THR A 79 8.70 13.91 -15.98
C THR A 79 7.20 14.04 -15.76
N LYS A 80 6.62 15.16 -16.21
CA LYS A 80 5.19 15.37 -16.21
C LYS A 80 4.57 14.83 -17.49
N ILE A 81 3.53 14.04 -17.36
CA ILE A 81 2.79 13.45 -18.47
C ILE A 81 1.38 14.07 -18.52
N ASP A 82 1.16 14.99 -19.44
CA ASP A 82 -0.11 15.67 -19.64
C ASP A 82 -0.87 15.11 -20.86
N ASN A 83 -0.18 14.44 -21.77
CA ASN A 83 -0.77 13.91 -23.00
C ASN A 83 0.01 12.69 -23.52
N LYS A 84 -0.53 12.05 -24.57
CA LYS A 84 0.08 10.86 -25.16
C LYS A 84 1.49 11.11 -25.71
N LYS A 85 1.78 12.31 -26.25
CA LYS A 85 3.12 12.62 -26.79
C LYS A 85 4.19 12.63 -25.67
N ASP A 86 3.84 13.08 -24.48
CA ASP A 86 4.76 13.07 -23.32
C ASP A 86 5.04 11.64 -22.90
N LEU A 87 4.01 10.78 -22.86
CA LEU A 87 4.18 9.34 -22.59
C LEU A 87 5.07 8.69 -23.66
N ASP A 88 4.82 8.94 -24.94
CA ASP A 88 5.62 8.39 -26.04
C ASP A 88 7.10 8.83 -25.95
N ARG A 89 7.37 10.06 -25.48
CA ARG A 89 8.74 10.54 -25.23
C ARG A 89 9.42 9.80 -24.10
N LEU A 90 8.72 9.57 -22.97
CA LEU A 90 9.21 8.77 -21.86
C LEU A 90 9.59 7.37 -22.34
N LEU A 91 8.68 6.70 -23.04
CA LEU A 91 8.90 5.34 -23.54
C LEU A 91 10.10 5.23 -24.51
N LYS A 92 10.33 6.26 -25.33
CA LYS A 92 11.49 6.34 -26.24
C LYS A 92 12.81 6.56 -25.53
N ARG A 93 12.82 7.29 -24.38
CA ARG A 93 14.05 7.51 -23.61
C ARG A 93 14.54 6.26 -22.90
N LYS A 94 13.64 5.33 -22.59
CA LYS A 94 13.94 4.07 -21.89
C LYS A 94 14.82 4.28 -20.64
N PRO A 95 14.35 5.00 -19.61
CA PRO A 95 15.13 5.16 -18.40
C PRO A 95 15.36 3.80 -17.72
N ASP A 96 16.42 3.70 -16.91
CA ASP A 96 16.70 2.49 -16.13
C ASP A 96 15.63 2.18 -15.10
N LEU A 97 14.87 3.21 -14.66
CA LEU A 97 13.73 3.05 -13.75
C LEU A 97 12.72 4.18 -13.91
N VAL A 98 11.44 3.82 -13.95
CA VAL A 98 10.34 4.75 -13.71
C VAL A 98 9.88 4.66 -12.26
N PHE A 99 10.09 5.74 -11.52
CA PHE A 99 9.61 5.90 -10.14
C PHE A 99 8.28 6.65 -10.16
N SER A 100 7.15 5.96 -10.10
CA SER A 100 5.85 6.59 -10.24
C SER A 100 4.80 6.05 -9.29
N GLY A 101 3.89 6.94 -8.87
CA GLY A 101 2.63 6.57 -8.21
C GLY A 101 1.43 6.58 -9.15
N VAL A 102 1.65 6.81 -10.45
CA VAL A 102 0.58 6.86 -11.46
C VAL A 102 0.15 5.45 -11.84
N LYS A 103 -1.16 5.19 -11.81
CA LYS A 103 -1.75 3.93 -12.30
C LYS A 103 -2.06 4.03 -13.79
N TYR A 104 -2.80 5.07 -14.19
CA TYR A 104 -3.20 5.27 -15.58
C TYR A 104 -3.41 6.76 -15.91
N PHE A 105 -3.45 7.04 -17.19
CA PHE A 105 -3.80 8.33 -17.78
C PHE A 105 -5.16 8.25 -18.46
N ASN A 106 -5.91 9.35 -18.46
CA ASN A 106 -7.12 9.50 -19.26
C ASN A 106 -6.81 10.42 -20.45
N PHE A 107 -6.57 9.85 -21.62
CA PHE A 107 -6.36 10.61 -22.87
C PHE A 107 -7.51 10.37 -23.84
N ASN A 108 -8.25 11.43 -24.19
CA ASN A 108 -9.38 11.37 -25.12
C ASN A 108 -10.37 10.24 -24.76
N ASP A 109 -10.85 10.22 -23.51
CA ASP A 109 -11.78 9.23 -22.93
C ASP A 109 -11.25 7.78 -22.93
N LYS A 110 -9.97 7.59 -23.20
CA LYS A 110 -9.31 6.28 -23.13
C LYS A 110 -8.39 6.21 -21.91
N LYS A 111 -8.60 5.17 -21.13
CA LYS A 111 -7.72 4.83 -20.00
C LYS A 111 -6.48 4.08 -20.52
N ILE A 112 -5.30 4.68 -20.31
CA ILE A 112 -4.00 4.09 -20.67
C ILE A 112 -3.22 3.80 -19.40
N TRP A 113 -2.97 2.54 -19.12
CA TRP A 113 -2.23 2.11 -17.95
C TRP A 113 -0.74 2.31 -18.15
N LEU A 114 -0.09 3.02 -17.21
CA LEU A 114 1.34 3.29 -17.27
C LEU A 114 2.15 1.99 -17.24
N ASN A 115 1.82 1.09 -16.32
CA ASN A 115 2.56 -0.18 -16.15
C ASN A 115 2.49 -1.06 -17.40
N ASP A 116 1.33 -1.14 -18.09
CA ASP A 116 1.21 -1.87 -19.37
C ASP A 116 2.14 -1.27 -20.44
N CYS A 117 2.23 0.07 -20.49
CA CYS A 117 3.13 0.75 -21.42
C CYS A 117 4.61 0.49 -21.10
N LEU A 118 4.98 0.53 -19.81
CA LEU A 118 6.34 0.28 -19.37
C LEU A 118 6.76 -1.18 -19.65
N GLU A 119 5.89 -2.14 -19.36
CA GLU A 119 6.12 -3.57 -19.65
C GLU A 119 6.29 -3.81 -21.16
N ALA A 120 5.49 -3.17 -22.01
CA ALA A 120 5.59 -3.30 -23.47
C ALA A 120 6.91 -2.75 -24.05
N TYR A 121 7.62 -1.90 -23.31
CA TYR A 121 8.90 -1.31 -23.70
C TYR A 121 10.09 -1.84 -22.88
N ASP A 122 9.87 -2.85 -22.03
CA ASP A 122 10.89 -3.42 -21.12
C ASP A 122 11.52 -2.34 -20.21
N ILE A 123 10.72 -1.41 -19.71
CA ILE A 123 11.19 -0.36 -18.81
C ILE A 123 10.86 -0.76 -17.36
N PRO A 124 11.88 -0.90 -16.50
CA PRO A 124 11.67 -1.19 -15.07
C PRO A 124 10.87 -0.10 -14.37
N TYR A 125 10.02 -0.49 -13.42
CA TYR A 125 9.21 0.43 -12.63
C TYR A 125 8.99 -0.09 -11.21
N ILE A 126 8.61 0.82 -10.30
CA ILE A 126 8.24 0.47 -8.91
C ILE A 126 6.76 0.03 -8.82
N ALA A 127 6.45 -0.69 -7.74
CA ALA A 127 5.13 -1.22 -7.41
C ALA A 127 4.68 -2.41 -8.31
N SER A 128 3.39 -2.71 -8.30
CA SER A 128 2.84 -3.93 -8.87
C SER A 128 2.28 -3.74 -10.29
N SER A 129 2.10 -4.82 -11.02
CA SER A 129 1.50 -4.81 -12.36
C SER A 129 0.04 -4.29 -12.34
N ARG A 130 -0.48 -3.93 -13.51
CA ARG A 130 -1.89 -3.56 -13.66
C ARG A 130 -2.83 -4.63 -13.10
N THR A 131 -2.63 -5.89 -13.42
CA THR A 131 -3.50 -6.99 -12.93
C THR A 131 -3.54 -7.03 -11.41
N ALA A 132 -2.42 -6.85 -10.73
CA ALA A 132 -2.37 -6.81 -9.28
C ALA A 132 -3.09 -5.57 -8.71
N LEU A 133 -2.94 -4.41 -9.35
CA LEU A 133 -3.63 -3.18 -8.97
C LEU A 133 -5.16 -3.26 -9.20
N ASP A 134 -5.60 -3.95 -10.26
CA ASP A 134 -7.02 -4.24 -10.49
C ASP A 134 -7.56 -5.20 -9.42
N ASN A 135 -6.78 -6.25 -9.05
CA ASN A 135 -7.16 -7.20 -8.00
C ASN A 135 -7.35 -6.53 -6.63
N GLU A 136 -6.52 -5.54 -6.28
CA GLU A 136 -6.67 -4.82 -5.00
C GLU A 136 -7.83 -3.83 -5.00
N SER A 137 -8.13 -3.21 -6.15
CA SER A 137 -9.08 -2.09 -6.25
C SER A 137 -10.51 -2.50 -5.99
N ASP A 138 -10.85 -3.75 -6.23
CA ASP A 138 -12.16 -4.36 -5.93
C ASP A 138 -12.04 -5.28 -4.70
N LYS A 139 -12.54 -4.80 -3.56
CA LYS A 139 -12.44 -5.52 -2.28
C LYS A 139 -13.11 -6.90 -2.30
N ASN A 140 -14.18 -7.06 -3.09
CA ASN A 140 -14.84 -8.36 -3.27
C ASN A 140 -13.93 -9.33 -4.04
N LEU A 141 -13.30 -8.86 -5.13
CA LEU A 141 -12.34 -9.66 -5.89
C LEU A 141 -11.12 -10.02 -5.04
N ALA A 142 -10.52 -9.04 -4.35
CA ALA A 142 -9.39 -9.27 -3.46
C ALA A 142 -9.68 -10.35 -2.42
N LYS A 143 -10.86 -10.28 -1.75
CA LYS A 143 -11.27 -11.29 -0.76
C LYS A 143 -11.47 -12.67 -1.38
N LYS A 144 -12.06 -12.77 -2.56
CA LYS A 144 -12.20 -14.05 -3.28
C LYS A 144 -10.84 -14.67 -3.62
N LEU A 145 -9.87 -13.87 -4.06
CA LEU A 145 -8.52 -14.34 -4.37
C LEU A 145 -7.78 -14.84 -3.12
N VAL A 146 -7.85 -14.12 -2.01
CA VAL A 146 -7.21 -14.57 -0.77
C VAL A 146 -7.89 -15.81 -0.19
N LEU A 147 -9.22 -15.93 -0.28
CA LEU A 147 -9.93 -17.17 0.10
C LEU A 147 -9.50 -18.37 -0.75
N LYS A 148 -9.37 -18.18 -2.08
CA LYS A 148 -8.84 -19.23 -2.98
C LYS A 148 -7.44 -19.68 -2.57
N ALA A 149 -6.63 -18.78 -2.03
CA ALA A 149 -5.31 -19.07 -1.46
C ALA A 149 -5.36 -19.59 -0.01
N LYS A 150 -6.54 -19.90 0.52
CA LYS A 150 -6.80 -20.41 1.90
C LYS A 150 -6.38 -19.42 3.00
N ILE A 151 -6.39 -18.13 2.71
CA ILE A 151 -6.11 -17.07 3.66
C ILE A 151 -7.41 -16.62 4.31
N LYS A 152 -7.42 -16.50 5.65
CA LYS A 152 -8.60 -16.07 6.39
C LYS A 152 -8.95 -14.61 6.09
N THR A 153 -10.23 -14.36 5.82
CA THR A 153 -10.85 -13.05 5.78
C THR A 153 -12.22 -13.16 6.43
N ALA A 154 -12.84 -12.07 6.87
CA ALA A 154 -14.20 -12.09 7.39
C ALA A 154 -15.16 -12.62 6.33
N ASP A 155 -16.21 -13.35 6.75
CA ASP A 155 -17.30 -13.74 5.84
C ASP A 155 -17.92 -12.47 5.25
N PHE A 156 -18.27 -12.51 3.98
CA PHE A 156 -18.70 -11.31 3.27
C PHE A 156 -19.64 -11.61 2.11
N PHE A 157 -20.40 -10.60 1.74
CA PHE A 157 -21.18 -10.56 0.51
C PHE A 157 -21.27 -9.13 -0.03
N VAL A 158 -21.68 -8.99 -1.28
CA VAL A 158 -21.95 -7.70 -1.91
C VAL A 158 -23.44 -7.51 -2.07
N THR A 159 -23.93 -6.30 -1.80
CA THR A 159 -25.36 -5.99 -1.90
C THR A 159 -25.62 -4.58 -2.43
N GLU A 160 -26.83 -4.40 -2.94
CA GLU A 160 -27.44 -3.14 -3.33
C GLU A 160 -28.66 -2.86 -2.43
N PRO A 161 -29.17 -1.62 -2.39
CA PRO A 161 -30.44 -1.33 -1.71
C PRO A 161 -31.56 -2.26 -2.15
N ASP A 162 -32.40 -2.65 -1.19
CA ASP A 162 -33.61 -3.47 -1.38
C ASP A 162 -33.42 -4.91 -1.90
N GLN A 163 -32.19 -5.40 -2.00
CA GLN A 163 -31.93 -6.81 -2.31
C GLN A 163 -32.31 -7.77 -1.18
N HIS A 164 -32.35 -7.28 0.06
CA HIS A 164 -32.80 -8.06 1.24
C HIS A 164 -34.06 -7.46 1.83
N GLN A 165 -35.05 -8.30 2.09
CA GLN A 165 -36.38 -7.88 2.59
C GLN A 165 -36.48 -7.87 4.12
N ASN A 166 -35.71 -8.73 4.77
CA ASN A 166 -35.70 -8.92 6.23
C ASN A 166 -34.37 -9.49 6.70
N GLU A 167 -34.19 -9.59 8.00
CA GLU A 167 -32.95 -10.06 8.62
C GLU A 167 -32.59 -11.50 8.22
N SER A 168 -33.60 -12.39 8.09
CA SER A 168 -33.37 -13.79 7.73
C SER A 168 -32.87 -14.00 6.29
N SER A 169 -33.00 -12.99 5.43
CA SER A 169 -32.47 -13.02 4.06
C SER A 169 -30.97 -12.63 3.99
N ILE A 170 -30.37 -12.17 5.10
CA ILE A 170 -28.94 -11.81 5.17
C ILE A 170 -28.12 -13.09 5.38
N PRO A 171 -27.11 -13.36 4.54
CA PRO A 171 -26.37 -14.63 4.57
C PRO A 171 -25.38 -14.79 5.73
N ILE A 172 -25.08 -13.72 6.47
CA ILE A 172 -24.18 -13.72 7.63
C ILE A 172 -24.82 -13.00 8.82
N SER A 173 -24.43 -13.39 10.05
CA SER A 173 -25.04 -12.88 11.27
C SER A 173 -24.51 -11.50 11.68
N PHE A 174 -25.35 -10.69 12.31
CA PHE A 174 -24.96 -9.44 12.98
C PHE A 174 -24.00 -9.70 14.16
N PRO A 175 -23.13 -8.71 14.51
CA PRO A 175 -22.98 -7.40 13.89
C PRO A 175 -22.21 -7.45 12.56
N LEU A 176 -22.58 -6.56 11.65
CA LEU A 176 -21.99 -6.45 10.31
C LEU A 176 -21.18 -5.19 10.15
N PHE A 177 -20.07 -5.24 9.39
CA PHE A 177 -19.33 -4.08 8.95
C PHE A 177 -19.62 -3.80 7.48
N ILE A 178 -20.04 -2.57 7.16
CA ILE A 178 -20.52 -2.19 5.84
C ILE A 178 -19.66 -1.04 5.28
N LYS A 179 -19.13 -1.24 4.08
CA LYS A 179 -18.27 -0.27 3.40
C LYS A 179 -18.48 -0.32 1.88
N PRO A 180 -18.07 0.73 1.11
CA PRO A 180 -18.09 0.66 -0.33
C PRO A 180 -17.21 -0.48 -0.86
N VAL A 181 -17.68 -1.20 -1.89
CA VAL A 181 -16.92 -2.32 -2.51
C VAL A 181 -15.64 -1.85 -3.19
N LYS A 182 -15.60 -0.60 -3.67
CA LYS A 182 -14.45 0.05 -4.32
C LYS A 182 -14.10 1.36 -3.62
N GLY A 183 -12.91 1.86 -3.90
CA GLY A 183 -12.39 3.09 -3.30
C GLY A 183 -11.43 2.84 -2.15
N GLY A 184 -10.68 3.87 -1.77
CA GLY A 184 -9.64 3.87 -0.73
C GLY A 184 -9.90 4.91 0.36
N ASP A 185 -8.90 5.12 1.23
CA ASP A 185 -8.82 6.18 2.24
C ASP A 185 -10.02 6.24 3.21
N SER A 186 -10.59 5.09 3.55
CA SER A 186 -11.77 4.96 4.43
C SER A 186 -13.00 5.74 3.98
N ARG A 187 -13.12 6.13 2.70
CA ARG A 187 -14.32 6.82 2.18
C ARG A 187 -15.56 5.96 2.35
N GLY A 188 -16.61 6.57 2.87
CA GLY A 188 -17.86 5.90 3.18
C GLY A 188 -17.81 5.00 4.42
N ILE A 189 -16.72 5.05 5.19
CA ILE A 189 -16.57 4.41 6.50
C ILE A 189 -16.70 5.50 7.58
N ASP A 190 -17.63 5.28 8.51
CA ASP A 190 -17.92 6.16 9.63
C ASP A 190 -18.43 5.35 10.84
N SER A 191 -18.88 6.04 11.89
CA SER A 191 -19.45 5.42 13.11
C SER A 191 -20.67 4.54 12.85
N ASN A 192 -21.38 4.71 11.72
CA ASN A 192 -22.55 3.91 11.33
C ASN A 192 -22.18 2.71 10.45
N SER A 193 -20.91 2.49 10.18
CA SER A 193 -20.46 1.36 9.37
C SER A 193 -20.61 0.00 10.07
N VAL A 194 -20.83 -0.01 11.40
CA VAL A 194 -21.23 -1.23 12.13
C VAL A 194 -22.74 -1.28 12.30
N ALA A 195 -23.37 -2.26 11.69
CA ALA A 195 -24.82 -2.51 11.81
C ALA A 195 -25.09 -3.66 12.78
N TYR A 196 -26.04 -3.46 13.70
CA TYR A 196 -26.45 -4.44 14.69
C TYR A 196 -27.82 -5.09 14.41
N ASN A 197 -28.54 -4.56 13.43
CA ASN A 197 -29.87 -5.01 13.04
C ASN A 197 -30.16 -4.64 11.59
N PHE A 198 -31.24 -5.17 11.07
CA PHE A 198 -31.64 -4.97 9.68
C PHE A 198 -31.91 -3.50 9.32
N SER A 199 -32.45 -2.70 10.25
CA SER A 199 -32.72 -1.28 10.00
C SER A 199 -31.43 -0.48 9.78
N SER A 200 -30.42 -0.65 10.65
CA SER A 200 -29.10 -0.01 10.49
C SER A 200 -28.35 -0.49 9.24
N PHE A 201 -28.48 -1.78 8.91
CA PHE A 201 -27.97 -2.36 7.67
C PHE A 201 -28.56 -1.66 6.43
N LYS A 202 -29.89 -1.60 6.30
CA LYS A 202 -30.56 -0.94 5.18
C LYS A 202 -30.15 0.51 5.04
N LYS A 203 -30.13 1.25 6.16
CA LYS A 203 -29.74 2.66 6.18
C LYS A 203 -28.33 2.86 5.61
N LYS A 204 -27.34 2.04 6.05
CA LYS A 204 -25.95 2.19 5.60
C LYS A 204 -25.76 1.80 4.14
N VAL A 205 -26.41 0.72 3.69
CA VAL A 205 -26.38 0.29 2.28
C VAL A 205 -26.94 1.39 1.36
N LEU A 206 -28.08 1.99 1.74
CA LEU A 206 -28.70 3.09 1.00
C LEU A 206 -27.79 4.34 0.98
N GLU A 207 -27.19 4.66 2.10
CA GLU A 207 -26.25 5.78 2.21
C GLU A 207 -25.07 5.62 1.25
N ILE A 208 -24.42 4.45 1.21
CA ILE A 208 -23.30 4.17 0.29
C ILE A 208 -23.75 4.33 -1.15
N ARG A 209 -24.91 3.80 -1.52
CA ARG A 209 -25.44 3.93 -2.87
C ARG A 209 -25.71 5.38 -3.25
N THR A 210 -26.34 6.14 -2.36
CA THR A 210 -26.73 7.52 -2.62
C THR A 210 -25.53 8.47 -2.68
N LYS A 211 -24.59 8.34 -1.73
CA LYS A 211 -23.44 9.26 -1.64
C LYS A 211 -22.30 8.91 -2.59
N HIS A 212 -22.08 7.62 -2.86
CA HIS A 212 -20.89 7.16 -3.59
C HIS A 212 -21.21 6.48 -4.92
N ASN A 213 -22.50 6.20 -5.19
CA ASN A 213 -22.95 5.44 -6.37
C ASN A 213 -22.23 4.08 -6.52
N LEU A 214 -22.01 3.39 -5.41
CA LEU A 214 -21.31 2.10 -5.33
C LEU A 214 -22.19 1.05 -4.63
N SER A 215 -21.91 -0.22 -4.93
CA SER A 215 -22.41 -1.36 -4.15
C SER A 215 -21.74 -1.40 -2.78
N SER A 216 -22.39 -2.01 -1.82
CA SER A 216 -21.86 -2.23 -0.48
C SER A 216 -21.21 -3.60 -0.35
N LEU A 217 -19.98 -3.64 0.18
CA LEU A 217 -19.37 -4.84 0.73
C LEU A 217 -19.79 -4.94 2.20
N VAL A 218 -20.41 -6.05 2.54
CA VAL A 218 -20.88 -6.37 3.90
C VAL A 218 -20.04 -7.50 4.45
N GLU A 219 -19.50 -7.34 5.65
CA GLU A 219 -18.58 -8.29 6.28
C GLU A 219 -19.03 -8.59 7.72
N THR A 220 -18.71 -9.77 8.22
CA THR A 220 -18.74 -10.01 9.67
C THR A 220 -17.87 -8.99 10.37
N TYR A 221 -18.40 -8.31 11.39
CA TYR A 221 -17.63 -7.34 12.16
C TYR A 221 -16.50 -8.00 12.96
N LEU A 222 -15.29 -7.51 12.82
CA LEU A 222 -14.12 -7.98 13.55
C LEU A 222 -13.79 -6.99 14.68
N PRO A 223 -14.00 -7.35 15.96
CA PRO A 223 -13.84 -6.41 17.08
C PRO A 223 -12.38 -6.27 17.58
N GLY A 224 -11.48 -7.12 17.12
CA GLY A 224 -10.12 -7.17 17.61
C GLY A 224 -9.20 -6.07 17.10
N LYS A 225 -7.93 -6.18 17.43
CA LYS A 225 -6.87 -5.22 17.07
C LYS A 225 -6.66 -5.14 15.56
N GLU A 226 -6.28 -3.96 15.11
CA GLU A 226 -5.98 -3.66 13.71
C GLU A 226 -4.47 -3.53 13.49
N TYR A 227 -4.00 -4.05 12.36
CA TYR A 227 -2.60 -4.06 11.98
C TYR A 227 -2.45 -3.66 10.53
N SER A 228 -1.34 -2.99 10.24
CA SER A 228 -0.91 -2.73 8.88
C SER A 228 0.47 -3.36 8.68
N VAL A 229 0.67 -4.08 7.59
CA VAL A 229 1.91 -4.80 7.32
C VAL A 229 2.53 -4.31 6.03
N GLY A 230 3.56 -3.49 6.13
CA GLY A 230 4.38 -3.13 4.98
C GLY A 230 5.13 -4.35 4.44
N ILE A 231 5.27 -4.45 3.13
CA ILE A 231 6.00 -5.52 2.46
C ILE A 231 7.01 -4.91 1.49
N PHE A 232 8.26 -5.37 1.59
CA PHE A 232 9.27 -5.22 0.56
C PHE A 232 9.62 -6.58 -0.04
N GLN A 233 9.82 -6.61 -1.35
CA GLN A 233 10.47 -7.72 -2.03
C GLN A 233 11.98 -7.44 -2.07
N ASP A 234 12.77 -8.38 -1.56
CA ASP A 234 14.22 -8.34 -1.71
C ASP A 234 14.55 -8.53 -3.20
N SER A 235 15.23 -7.56 -3.75
CA SER A 235 15.52 -7.48 -5.17
C SER A 235 16.46 -8.58 -5.67
N ILE A 236 17.36 -9.08 -4.81
CA ILE A 236 18.35 -10.10 -5.18
C ILE A 236 17.79 -11.49 -4.98
N LYS A 237 17.08 -11.72 -3.88
CA LYS A 237 16.61 -13.06 -3.48
C LYS A 237 15.15 -13.31 -3.81
N GLY A 238 14.40 -12.30 -4.26
CA GLY A 238 12.95 -12.37 -4.47
C GLY A 238 12.15 -12.64 -3.19
N THR A 239 12.80 -12.67 -2.01
CA THR A 239 12.14 -12.97 -0.74
C THR A 239 11.36 -11.77 -0.23
N LEU A 240 10.18 -12.03 0.36
CA LEU A 240 9.35 -10.98 0.94
C LEU A 240 9.74 -10.70 2.39
N ARG A 241 9.98 -9.43 2.70
CA ARG A 241 10.13 -8.92 4.06
C ARG A 241 8.83 -8.27 4.50
N ALA A 242 8.24 -8.75 5.58
CA ALA A 242 7.02 -8.19 6.16
C ALA A 242 7.37 -7.38 7.41
N MET A 243 6.70 -6.24 7.57
CA MET A 243 6.96 -5.21 8.58
C MET A 243 5.66 -4.82 9.28
N PRO A 244 5.16 -5.66 10.24
CA PRO A 244 3.92 -5.41 10.95
C PRO A 244 4.02 -4.22 11.90
N ILE A 245 2.94 -3.42 11.93
CA ILE A 245 2.68 -2.39 12.92
C ILE A 245 1.25 -2.53 13.44
N GLU A 246 1.00 -2.17 14.69
CA GLU A 246 -0.34 -2.12 15.28
C GLU A 246 -0.89 -0.70 15.14
N ILE A 247 -2.14 -0.59 14.68
CA ILE A 247 -2.88 0.66 14.58
C ILE A 247 -3.81 0.74 15.79
N VAL A 248 -3.56 1.68 16.67
CA VAL A 248 -4.34 1.87 17.89
C VAL A 248 -5.25 3.06 17.71
N VAL A 249 -6.55 2.81 17.61
CA VAL A 249 -7.59 3.83 17.47
C VAL A 249 -8.37 3.91 18.77
N LYS A 250 -8.73 5.12 19.18
CA LYS A 250 -9.65 5.34 20.32
C LYS A 250 -11.03 4.78 19.96
N LYS A 251 -11.74 4.26 20.97
CA LYS A 251 -13.14 3.88 20.79
C LYS A 251 -13.98 5.09 20.42
N ASN A 252 -14.78 4.95 19.38
CA ASN A 252 -15.78 5.95 19.04
C ASN A 252 -16.95 5.96 20.05
N ILE A 253 -17.93 6.84 19.83
CA ILE A 253 -19.12 6.98 20.70
C ILE A 253 -19.92 5.68 20.84
N ASN A 254 -19.84 4.77 19.86
CA ASN A 254 -20.50 3.46 19.87
C ASN A 254 -19.63 2.34 20.47
N GLY A 255 -18.46 2.68 21.02
CA GLY A 255 -17.55 1.72 21.64
C GLY A 255 -16.65 0.95 20.68
N HIS A 256 -16.60 1.29 19.38
CA HIS A 256 -15.82 0.61 18.36
C HIS A 256 -14.49 1.30 18.10
N CYS A 257 -13.46 0.50 17.86
CA CYS A 257 -12.19 0.96 17.28
C CYS A 257 -12.30 0.87 15.76
N ILE A 258 -12.75 1.94 15.11
CA ILE A 258 -12.89 2.06 13.65
C ILE A 258 -11.91 3.12 13.17
N LEU A 259 -11.07 2.74 12.21
CA LEU A 259 -10.19 3.66 11.51
C LEU A 259 -10.99 4.29 10.35
N ASP A 260 -11.82 5.27 10.69
CA ASP A 260 -12.65 5.99 9.72
C ASP A 260 -11.88 7.12 9.01
N PHE A 261 -12.61 7.85 8.15
CA PHE A 261 -12.01 8.91 7.35
C PHE A 261 -11.50 10.07 8.21
N ASP A 262 -12.25 10.47 9.23
CA ASP A 262 -11.90 11.63 10.07
C ASP A 262 -10.69 11.31 10.96
N VAL A 263 -10.64 10.11 11.55
CA VAL A 263 -9.49 9.64 12.35
C VAL A 263 -8.20 9.64 11.51
N LYS A 264 -8.26 9.14 10.27
CA LYS A 264 -7.09 9.15 9.36
C LYS A 264 -6.69 10.56 8.92
N LYS A 265 -7.65 11.43 8.69
CA LYS A 265 -7.41 12.80 8.25
C LYS A 265 -6.69 13.62 9.32
N ASP A 266 -7.08 13.43 10.57
CA ASP A 266 -6.58 14.21 11.71
C ASP A 266 -5.36 13.55 12.39
N ASP A 267 -4.86 12.39 11.88
CA ASP A 267 -3.72 11.58 12.39
C ASP A 267 -3.89 11.25 13.89
N GLU A 268 -5.13 10.94 14.29
CA GLU A 268 -5.49 10.70 15.71
C GLU A 268 -5.14 9.29 16.19
N GLU A 269 -4.84 8.39 15.26
CA GLU A 269 -4.44 7.02 15.59
C GLU A 269 -2.98 6.96 16.04
N LYS A 270 -2.70 6.01 16.93
CA LYS A 270 -1.36 5.70 17.39
C LYS A 270 -0.81 4.49 16.64
N VAL A 271 0.41 4.60 16.13
CA VAL A 271 1.10 3.49 15.45
C VAL A 271 2.23 3.00 16.33
N ILE A 272 2.23 1.70 16.64
CA ILE A 272 3.21 1.06 17.52
C ILE A 272 3.81 -0.19 16.90
N ALA A 273 5.02 -0.56 17.34
CA ALA A 273 5.68 -1.79 16.93
C ALA A 273 4.97 -3.03 17.50
N VAL A 274 4.92 -4.11 16.73
CA VAL A 274 4.43 -5.42 17.19
C VAL A 274 5.56 -6.15 17.89
N THR A 275 5.52 -6.22 19.23
CA THR A 275 6.56 -6.82 20.06
C THR A 275 6.34 -8.31 20.35
N ASP A 276 5.09 -8.79 20.31
CA ASP A 276 4.80 -10.22 20.46
C ASP A 276 5.23 -10.99 19.21
N ILE A 277 6.24 -11.86 19.40
CA ILE A 277 6.83 -12.67 18.33
C ILE A 277 5.82 -13.63 17.68
N LYS A 278 4.86 -14.18 18.44
CA LYS A 278 3.85 -15.10 17.89
C LYS A 278 2.87 -14.34 16.98
N ILE A 279 2.43 -13.17 17.43
CA ILE A 279 1.57 -12.27 16.64
C ILE A 279 2.34 -11.80 15.41
N PHE A 280 3.56 -11.30 15.58
CA PHE A 280 4.42 -10.87 14.48
C PHE A 280 4.55 -11.92 13.37
N LYS A 281 4.81 -13.19 13.74
CA LYS A 281 4.93 -14.31 12.79
C LYS A 281 3.62 -14.60 12.08
N LYS A 282 2.47 -14.57 12.78
CA LYS A 282 1.14 -14.81 12.19
C LYS A 282 0.78 -13.71 11.17
N LEU A 283 0.97 -12.43 11.55
CA LEU A 283 0.73 -11.29 10.69
C LEU A 283 1.63 -11.31 9.45
N SER A 284 2.93 -11.55 9.65
CA SER A 284 3.91 -11.62 8.56
C SER A 284 3.61 -12.75 7.57
N LYS A 285 3.19 -13.91 8.06
CA LYS A 285 2.78 -15.04 7.20
C LYS A 285 1.57 -14.66 6.36
N LEU A 286 0.48 -14.23 7.00
CA LEU A 286 -0.77 -13.87 6.32
C LEU A 286 -0.52 -12.77 5.27
N ALA A 287 0.22 -11.72 5.63
CA ALA A 287 0.49 -10.61 4.74
C ALA A 287 1.30 -11.01 3.51
N LYS A 288 2.35 -11.84 3.67
CA LYS A 288 3.14 -12.35 2.54
C LYS A 288 2.33 -13.24 1.61
N GLU A 289 1.48 -14.09 2.18
CA GLU A 289 0.61 -14.98 1.42
C GLU A 289 -0.45 -14.18 0.64
N ALA A 290 -1.09 -13.18 1.28
CA ALA A 290 -2.06 -12.28 0.64
C ALA A 290 -1.41 -11.45 -0.48
N PHE A 291 -0.22 -10.88 -0.23
CA PHE A 291 0.54 -10.14 -1.23
C PHE A 291 0.80 -10.98 -2.49
N LYS A 292 1.23 -12.23 -2.32
CA LYS A 292 1.44 -13.17 -3.44
C LYS A 292 0.15 -13.53 -4.14
N ALA A 293 -0.91 -13.84 -3.39
CA ALA A 293 -2.21 -14.24 -3.94
C ALA A 293 -2.85 -13.15 -4.83
N LEU A 294 -2.58 -11.89 -4.51
CA LEU A 294 -3.03 -10.74 -5.28
C LEU A 294 -2.11 -10.35 -6.44
N GLY A 295 -0.96 -11.00 -6.58
CA GLY A 295 0.04 -10.72 -7.62
C GLY A 295 0.95 -9.54 -7.30
N GLY A 296 1.13 -9.21 -6.02
CA GLY A 296 2.00 -8.11 -5.58
C GLY A 296 3.47 -8.31 -5.99
N LYS A 297 4.11 -7.21 -6.36
CA LYS A 297 5.55 -7.12 -6.71
C LYS A 297 6.17 -5.91 -6.01
N SER A 298 7.48 -5.91 -5.86
CA SER A 298 8.31 -4.83 -5.29
C SER A 298 7.93 -4.47 -3.86
N LEU A 299 6.80 -3.82 -3.66
CA LEU A 299 6.32 -3.33 -2.38
C LEU A 299 4.80 -3.36 -2.29
N GLY A 300 4.29 -3.32 -1.08
CA GLY A 300 2.87 -3.24 -0.81
C GLY A 300 2.57 -3.10 0.68
N ARG A 301 1.30 -2.98 1.00
CA ARG A 301 0.78 -2.94 2.37
C ARG A 301 -0.46 -3.80 2.45
N ILE A 302 -0.51 -4.65 3.46
CA ILE A 302 -1.65 -5.51 3.75
C ILE A 302 -2.24 -5.09 5.10
N ASP A 303 -3.51 -4.75 5.12
CA ASP A 303 -4.22 -4.39 6.34
C ASP A 303 -4.97 -5.60 6.89
N ILE A 304 -4.86 -5.84 8.19
CA ILE A 304 -5.28 -7.05 8.89
C ILE A 304 -6.04 -6.66 10.15
N LYS A 305 -7.14 -7.33 10.45
CA LYS A 305 -7.87 -7.17 11.70
C LYS A 305 -8.07 -8.50 12.38
N MET A 306 -7.99 -8.52 13.70
CA MET A 306 -8.25 -9.74 14.47
C MET A 306 -9.73 -9.89 14.78
N ASN A 307 -10.20 -11.14 14.87
CA ASN A 307 -11.48 -11.42 15.48
C ASN A 307 -11.39 -11.38 17.02
N ASP A 308 -12.47 -11.68 17.71
CA ASP A 308 -12.57 -11.77 19.18
C ASP A 308 -11.62 -12.81 19.80
N GLN A 309 -11.26 -13.86 19.06
CA GLN A 309 -10.32 -14.90 19.47
C GLN A 309 -8.85 -14.55 19.18
N GLY A 310 -8.54 -13.36 18.68
CA GLY A 310 -7.19 -12.95 18.29
C GLY A 310 -6.64 -13.69 17.06
N ILE A 311 -7.52 -14.14 16.17
CA ILE A 311 -7.15 -14.75 14.89
C ILE A 311 -7.09 -13.65 13.82
N PRO A 312 -5.97 -13.49 13.10
CA PRO A 312 -5.82 -12.47 12.08
C PRO A 312 -6.63 -12.80 10.81
N HIS A 313 -7.30 -11.79 10.25
CA HIS A 313 -8.08 -11.84 9.03
C HIS A 313 -7.63 -10.73 8.07
N PHE A 314 -7.45 -11.07 6.82
CA PHE A 314 -7.20 -10.11 5.75
C PHE A 314 -8.38 -9.12 5.63
N MET A 315 -8.07 -7.82 5.58
CA MET A 315 -9.05 -6.75 5.34
C MET A 315 -8.97 -6.21 3.92
N GLU A 316 -7.82 -5.68 3.57
CA GLU A 316 -7.55 -5.07 2.26
C GLU A 316 -6.05 -5.07 1.95
N ALA A 317 -5.72 -4.79 0.69
CA ALA A 317 -4.36 -4.61 0.22
C ALA A 317 -4.17 -3.24 -0.42
N ASN A 318 -2.95 -2.73 -0.37
CA ASN A 318 -2.50 -1.55 -1.08
C ASN A 318 -1.18 -1.91 -1.79
N LEU A 319 -1.26 -2.32 -3.05
CA LEU A 319 -0.11 -2.78 -3.83
C LEU A 319 0.64 -1.63 -4.54
N MET A 320 0.13 -0.42 -4.35
CA MET A 320 0.79 0.86 -4.60
C MET A 320 0.49 1.78 -3.40
N PRO A 321 1.12 1.52 -2.24
CA PRO A 321 0.84 2.26 -1.01
C PRO A 321 1.33 3.70 -1.11
N GLY A 322 0.67 4.62 -0.40
CA GLY A 322 1.13 5.99 -0.27
C GLY A 322 2.54 6.06 0.31
N LEU A 323 3.43 6.84 -0.31
CA LEU A 323 4.85 6.95 0.06
C LEU A 323 5.16 8.10 1.02
N ARG A 324 4.18 8.88 1.45
CA ARG A 324 4.34 9.87 2.51
C ARG A 324 4.66 9.19 3.85
N LYS A 325 4.93 9.97 4.90
CA LYS A 325 5.25 9.46 6.25
C LYS A 325 4.05 8.80 6.96
N GLY A 326 3.21 8.07 6.19
CA GLY A 326 2.09 7.27 6.66
C GLY A 326 2.49 5.85 7.09
N TYR A 327 1.55 4.90 7.04
CA TYR A 327 1.72 3.54 7.58
C TYR A 327 2.86 2.75 6.93
N PHE A 328 3.06 2.87 5.62
CA PHE A 328 4.15 2.16 4.95
C PHE A 328 5.51 2.64 5.45
N TYR A 329 5.72 3.97 5.56
CA TYR A 329 6.93 4.53 6.15
C TYR A 329 7.10 4.14 7.63
N ARG A 330 6.03 4.24 8.44
CA ARG A 330 6.05 3.84 9.86
C ARG A 330 6.38 2.34 10.02
N SER A 331 5.91 1.48 9.09
CA SER A 331 6.32 0.07 9.02
C SER A 331 7.83 -0.09 8.80
N CYS A 332 8.41 0.66 7.86
CA CYS A 332 9.85 0.65 7.59
C CYS A 332 10.66 1.15 8.79
N LEU A 333 10.24 2.26 9.38
CA LEU A 333 10.91 2.87 10.54
C LEU A 333 10.91 1.92 11.75
N LEU A 334 9.74 1.41 12.14
CA LEU A 334 9.59 0.63 13.38
C LEU A 334 10.17 -0.79 13.29
N ASN A 335 10.31 -1.36 12.09
CA ASN A 335 10.81 -2.73 11.92
C ASN A 335 12.26 -2.79 11.42
N LEU A 336 12.73 -1.78 10.70
CA LEU A 336 14.01 -1.81 10.00
C LEU A 336 14.92 -0.62 10.37
N ASP A 337 14.45 0.28 11.24
CA ASP A 337 15.16 1.54 11.59
C ASP A 337 15.49 2.38 10.34
N MET A 338 14.65 2.28 9.30
CA MET A 338 14.80 3.02 8.06
C MET A 338 14.21 4.41 8.22
N ASN A 339 15.00 5.45 7.96
CA ASN A 339 14.49 6.78 7.77
C ASN A 339 13.80 6.93 6.39
N TYR A 340 13.27 8.11 6.09
CA TYR A 340 12.53 8.33 4.84
C TYR A 340 13.42 8.19 3.59
N ASP A 341 14.65 8.68 3.64
CA ASP A 341 15.61 8.55 2.54
C ASP A 341 15.91 7.07 2.25
N ASP A 342 16.14 6.29 3.32
CA ASP A 342 16.39 4.84 3.21
C ASP A 342 15.21 4.10 2.59
N MET A 343 13.98 4.47 2.97
CA MET A 343 12.77 3.89 2.38
C MET A 343 12.72 4.17 0.87
N ILE A 344 12.91 5.43 0.44
CA ILE A 344 12.89 5.80 -0.98
C ILE A 344 13.98 5.07 -1.76
N PHE A 345 15.21 4.98 -1.23
CA PHE A 345 16.27 4.21 -1.86
C PHE A 345 15.95 2.72 -2.00
N ASN A 346 15.36 2.11 -0.96
CA ASN A 346 14.95 0.71 -1.03
C ASN A 346 13.87 0.49 -2.07
N ILE A 347 12.90 1.39 -2.18
CA ILE A 347 11.86 1.34 -3.22
C ILE A 347 12.50 1.39 -4.61
N ALA A 348 13.40 2.34 -4.87
CA ALA A 348 14.09 2.43 -6.15
C ALA A 348 14.88 1.16 -6.47
N ASN A 349 15.58 0.59 -5.47
CA ASN A 349 16.32 -0.66 -5.65
C ASN A 349 15.41 -1.83 -6.02
N THR A 350 14.16 -1.91 -5.51
CA THR A 350 13.24 -3.02 -5.88
C THR A 350 12.88 -3.00 -7.36
N GLY A 351 12.87 -1.83 -8.00
CA GLY A 351 12.63 -1.70 -9.43
C GLY A 351 13.88 -1.94 -10.29
N LEU A 352 15.05 -1.51 -9.82
CA LEU A 352 16.32 -1.58 -10.56
C LEU A 352 16.94 -2.99 -10.63
N SER A 353 16.53 -3.91 -9.78
CA SER A 353 17.17 -5.23 -9.64
C SER A 353 16.45 -6.35 -10.37
N SER A 354 15.74 -6.02 -11.41
CA SER A 354 15.05 -6.98 -12.29
C SER A 354 15.93 -7.46 -13.46
N ASP A 355 17.24 -7.18 -13.42
CA ASP A 355 18.23 -7.66 -14.40
C ASP A 355 18.93 -8.93 -13.89
#